data_3a3bd83f9a4af6b5d1d3e49dc519b019
#
_entry.id   3a3bd83f9a4af6b5d1d3e49dc519b019
#
_cell.length_a   1.000
_cell.length_b   1.000
_cell.length_c   1.000
_cell.angle_alpha   90.00
_cell.angle_beta   90.00
_cell.angle_gamma   90.00
#
_symmetry.space_group_name_H-M   'P 1'
#
loop_
_entity.id
_entity.type
_entity.pdbx_description
1 polymer ?
#
loop_
_entity_poly.entity_id
_entity_poly.type
_entity_poly.pdbx_seq_one_letter_code
_entity_poly.pdbx_strand_id
1 'polypeptide(L)'
;MSDRRHHSSIDRRRFLKNSMAAAAATASQTAAPAFISARNLDSPVVYALIGTGSQGRNHLRNLSTLKSGRCAVLCDTYPPNLAKGVQEIGGRPDIEAGDYRRVLERKDVEAVFITTPYHLHVPMLLEALSAGKHVFVEKCLMKEEEEIPKVYEAKRRHPELVLQVGLQRRYSGVYRNAMRMIHTGVLGRVMTIRAQWHRNTSWRRPVPDPGLERSINWRMYREYSGGLMAELGSHMADVANWAFESEPVSVTGVGGNDYWKDGREIYDNVAVIYQYPRGQKFLFSAIGHNRHLEFSETILGDRGTIEITLGRNDPRATFYPQKLARGAPAAEGSSSIPKELDWMAGATILQKAKGVPIQSEPPAESQGFVAREVEHARRWLVELGVIEVERERNPIQAEDEHFFECIRQGKKPLADLDVGAADSRAVIYANRAMDRKERVTWPELHPGEPEQELITQRV
;
A
#
# COMPACT_ATOMS: atom_id res chain seq x y z
N MET A 1 1.15 -20.62 66.73
CA MET A 1 1.43 -21.64 65.70
C MET A 1 1.39 -20.97 64.37
N SER A 2 2.57 -20.71 63.77
CA SER A 2 2.79 -19.95 62.55
C SER A 2 2.86 -20.89 61.35
N ASP A 3 2.09 -20.64 60.36
CA ASP A 3 2.17 -21.35 59.11
C ASP A 3 2.82 -20.43 58.06
N ARG A 4 4.06 -20.76 57.66
CA ARG A 4 4.87 -20.06 56.67
C ARG A 4 4.62 -20.72 55.32
N ARG A 5 3.98 -20.00 54.40
CA ARG A 5 3.89 -20.42 53.01
C ARG A 5 5.21 -20.11 52.27
N HIS A 6 5.87 -21.14 51.79
CA HIS A 6 7.03 -21.05 50.92
C HIS A 6 6.62 -20.58 49.54
N HIS A 7 7.14 -19.45 49.11
CA HIS A 7 7.17 -19.07 47.70
C HIS A 7 8.41 -19.71 47.05
N SER A 8 8.20 -20.65 46.14
CA SER A 8 9.26 -21.19 45.29
C SER A 8 9.52 -20.21 44.13
N SER A 9 10.67 -19.56 44.18
CA SER A 9 11.19 -18.78 43.08
C SER A 9 11.64 -19.72 41.95
N ILE A 10 11.02 -19.64 40.79
CA ILE A 10 11.46 -20.36 39.60
C ILE A 10 12.78 -19.73 39.14
N ASP A 11 13.86 -20.51 39.17
CA ASP A 11 15.20 -20.09 38.78
C ASP A 11 15.26 -19.91 37.24
N ARG A 12 15.31 -18.67 36.81
CA ARG A 12 15.40 -18.26 35.37
C ARG A 12 16.58 -18.91 34.65
N ARG A 13 17.67 -19.21 35.35
CA ARG A 13 18.83 -19.86 34.72
C ARG A 13 18.57 -21.33 34.39
N ARG A 14 17.74 -22.01 35.17
CA ARG A 14 17.38 -23.42 34.94
C ARG A 14 16.38 -23.56 33.78
N PHE A 15 15.47 -22.57 33.63
CA PHE A 15 14.54 -22.50 32.50
C PHE A 15 15.27 -22.29 31.14
N LEU A 16 16.24 -21.38 31.12
CA LEU A 16 17.03 -21.11 29.89
C LEU A 16 17.93 -22.29 29.49
N LYS A 17 18.53 -23.01 30.45
CA LYS A 17 19.33 -24.22 30.14
C LYS A 17 18.49 -25.38 29.59
N ASN A 18 17.27 -25.56 30.06
CA ASN A 18 16.37 -26.61 29.58
C ASN A 18 15.77 -26.28 28.19
N SER A 19 15.57 -24.99 27.87
CA SER A 19 15.11 -24.56 26.56
C SER A 19 16.19 -24.72 25.47
N MET A 20 17.47 -24.60 25.83
CA MET A 20 18.58 -24.82 24.89
C MET A 20 18.87 -26.32 24.64
N ALA A 21 18.54 -27.21 25.56
CA ALA A 21 18.72 -28.65 25.42
C ALA A 21 17.60 -29.30 24.57
N ALA A 22 16.39 -28.71 24.54
CA ALA A 22 15.28 -29.19 23.72
C ALA A 22 15.42 -28.77 22.23
N ALA A 23 16.15 -27.70 21.93
CA ALA A 23 16.42 -27.24 20.57
C ALA A 23 17.50 -28.04 19.82
N ALA A 24 18.30 -28.85 20.54
CA ALA A 24 19.39 -29.64 19.95
C ALA A 24 18.99 -31.07 19.53
N ALA A 25 17.77 -31.54 19.86
CA ALA A 25 17.36 -32.93 19.65
C ALA A 25 16.43 -33.16 18.44
N THR A 26 16.10 -32.15 17.63
CA THR A 26 15.26 -32.28 16.43
C THR A 26 15.93 -31.82 15.14
N ALA A 27 17.25 -31.82 15.08
CA ALA A 27 18.00 -31.62 13.84
C ALA A 27 18.22 -32.97 13.16
N SER A 28 17.16 -33.57 12.62
CA SER A 28 17.25 -34.71 11.72
C SER A 28 16.63 -34.39 10.39
N GLN A 29 17.48 -34.05 9.44
CA GLN A 29 17.39 -34.32 8.00
C GLN A 29 16.04 -34.02 7.30
N THR A 30 15.85 -32.77 6.88
CA THR A 30 15.33 -32.52 5.56
C THR A 30 16.37 -31.65 4.83
N ALA A 31 17.01 -32.28 3.82
CA ALA A 31 17.94 -31.62 2.93
C ALA A 31 17.15 -30.53 2.16
N ALA A 32 17.18 -29.31 2.62
CA ALA A 32 16.85 -28.18 1.79
C ALA A 32 17.92 -28.07 0.71
N PRO A 33 17.56 -27.86 -0.57
CA PRO A 33 18.55 -27.69 -1.60
C PRO A 33 19.37 -26.43 -1.28
N ALA A 34 20.65 -26.65 -0.96
CA ALA A 34 21.64 -25.61 -0.77
C ALA A 34 21.94 -24.95 -2.14
N PHE A 35 21.13 -23.97 -2.52
CA PHE A 35 21.45 -22.98 -3.55
C PHE A 35 21.11 -21.56 -3.07
N ILE A 36 21.53 -21.23 -1.86
CA ILE A 36 21.90 -19.86 -1.58
C ILE A 36 23.40 -19.81 -1.91
N SER A 37 23.73 -19.64 -3.18
CA SER A 37 25.01 -19.05 -3.58
C SER A 37 25.16 -17.82 -2.68
N ALA A 38 26.34 -17.67 -2.05
CA ALA A 38 26.66 -16.48 -1.24
C ALA A 38 26.52 -15.25 -2.16
N ARG A 39 25.31 -14.74 -2.31
CA ARG A 39 25.01 -13.50 -3.02
C ARG A 39 25.74 -12.43 -2.23
N ASN A 40 26.64 -11.75 -2.89
CA ASN A 40 27.27 -10.57 -2.32
C ASN A 40 26.13 -9.58 -2.00
N LEU A 41 25.78 -9.42 -0.72
CA LEU A 41 24.67 -8.58 -0.26
C LEU A 41 24.83 -7.14 -0.74
N ASP A 42 26.07 -6.74 -1.06
CA ASP A 42 26.43 -5.39 -1.54
C ASP A 42 26.28 -5.24 -3.06
N SER A 43 26.04 -6.34 -3.81
CA SER A 43 25.88 -6.23 -5.27
C SER A 43 24.49 -5.68 -5.63
N PRO A 44 24.38 -4.78 -6.62
CA PRO A 44 23.10 -4.26 -7.05
C PRO A 44 22.24 -5.39 -7.65
N VAL A 45 20.91 -5.34 -7.42
CA VAL A 45 19.96 -6.23 -8.09
C VAL A 45 19.90 -5.88 -9.57
N VAL A 46 20.13 -6.85 -10.43
CA VAL A 46 20.00 -6.64 -11.87
C VAL A 46 18.55 -6.80 -12.26
N TYR A 47 17.95 -5.73 -12.74
CA TYR A 47 16.51 -5.73 -13.06
C TYR A 47 16.24 -5.34 -14.51
N ALA A 48 15.05 -5.71 -14.97
CA ALA A 48 14.45 -5.19 -16.19
C ALA A 48 13.14 -4.47 -15.87
N LEU A 49 12.76 -3.47 -16.68
CA LEU A 49 11.47 -2.81 -16.56
C LEU A 49 10.65 -3.03 -17.85
N ILE A 50 9.44 -3.59 -17.68
CA ILE A 50 8.50 -3.92 -18.72
C ILE A 50 7.35 -2.93 -18.66
N GLY A 51 7.21 -2.09 -19.68
CA GLY A 51 6.23 -1.01 -19.76
C GLY A 51 6.81 0.36 -19.40
N THR A 52 7.44 1.05 -20.35
CA THR A 52 8.03 2.40 -20.17
C THR A 52 7.01 3.53 -20.35
N GLY A 53 5.74 3.26 -20.03
CA GLY A 53 4.66 4.25 -19.98
C GLY A 53 4.91 5.34 -18.92
N SER A 54 3.88 6.11 -18.56
CA SER A 54 4.03 7.23 -17.61
C SER A 54 4.53 6.76 -16.24
N GLN A 55 3.95 5.68 -15.71
CA GLN A 55 4.33 5.15 -14.40
C GLN A 55 5.68 4.44 -14.44
N GLY A 56 5.95 3.64 -15.47
CA GLY A 56 7.27 3.02 -15.64
C GLY A 56 8.40 4.05 -15.68
N ARG A 57 8.20 5.18 -16.37
CA ARG A 57 9.18 6.28 -16.33
C ARG A 57 9.29 6.96 -14.97
N ASN A 58 8.21 7.00 -14.20
CA ASN A 58 8.28 7.50 -12.82
C ASN A 58 9.19 6.60 -11.97
N HIS A 59 9.04 5.27 -12.07
CA HIS A 59 9.97 4.32 -11.46
C HIS A 59 11.40 4.53 -11.98
N LEU A 60 11.60 4.64 -13.28
CA LEU A 60 12.95 4.81 -13.86
C LEU A 60 13.69 6.03 -13.29
N ARG A 61 13.00 7.17 -13.11
CA ARG A 61 13.60 8.36 -12.46
C ARG A 61 14.05 8.09 -11.03
N ASN A 62 13.26 7.36 -10.25
CA ASN A 62 13.61 7.00 -8.89
C ASN A 62 14.73 5.94 -8.86
N LEU A 63 14.58 4.88 -9.66
CA LEU A 63 15.54 3.79 -9.77
C LEU A 63 16.92 4.25 -10.24
N SER A 64 16.99 5.29 -11.10
CA SER A 64 18.27 5.87 -11.57
C SER A 64 19.12 6.46 -10.44
N THR A 65 18.50 6.78 -9.30
CA THR A 65 19.20 7.35 -8.14
C THR A 65 19.62 6.29 -7.13
N LEU A 66 19.15 5.05 -7.26
CA LEU A 66 19.42 3.95 -6.34
C LEU A 66 20.65 3.15 -6.77
N LYS A 67 21.59 3.00 -5.84
CA LYS A 67 22.79 2.15 -6.05
C LYS A 67 22.49 0.66 -5.85
N SER A 68 21.40 0.33 -5.20
CA SER A 68 20.95 -1.04 -4.89
C SER A 68 20.40 -1.80 -6.10
N GLY A 69 20.11 -1.11 -7.22
CA GLY A 69 19.61 -1.69 -8.45
C GLY A 69 20.41 -1.28 -9.70
N ARG A 70 20.48 -2.15 -10.71
CA ARG A 70 21.04 -1.88 -12.02
C ARG A 70 20.08 -2.31 -13.11
N CYS A 71 19.63 -1.36 -13.91
CA CYS A 71 18.78 -1.64 -15.07
C CYS A 71 19.59 -2.34 -16.17
N ALA A 72 19.20 -3.54 -16.55
CA ALA A 72 19.79 -4.27 -17.67
C ALA A 72 18.99 -4.12 -18.95
N VAL A 73 17.64 -4.09 -18.86
CA VAL A 73 16.75 -4.09 -20.03
C VAL A 73 15.57 -3.16 -19.80
N LEU A 74 15.19 -2.42 -20.83
CA LEU A 74 13.90 -1.75 -20.95
C LEU A 74 13.06 -2.42 -22.05
N CYS A 75 11.80 -2.75 -21.75
CA CYS A 75 10.89 -3.39 -22.68
C CYS A 75 9.58 -2.59 -22.81
N ASP A 76 9.15 -2.31 -24.02
CA ASP A 76 7.84 -1.73 -24.34
C ASP A 76 7.49 -2.05 -25.81
N THR A 77 6.20 -2.20 -26.08
CA THR A 77 5.70 -2.39 -27.45
C THR A 77 5.59 -1.09 -28.26
N TYR A 78 5.67 0.08 -27.59
CA TYR A 78 5.55 1.38 -28.19
C TYR A 78 6.90 2.12 -28.21
N PRO A 79 7.59 2.22 -29.39
CA PRO A 79 8.93 2.80 -29.47
C PRO A 79 9.09 4.19 -28.87
N PRO A 80 8.11 5.12 -28.97
CA PRO A 80 8.25 6.42 -28.32
C PRO A 80 8.31 6.37 -26.78
N ASN A 81 7.73 5.35 -26.15
CA ASN A 81 7.86 5.12 -24.71
C ASN A 81 9.26 4.63 -24.38
N LEU A 82 9.82 3.68 -25.15
CA LEU A 82 11.18 3.19 -24.96
C LEU A 82 12.19 4.32 -25.03
N ALA A 83 12.12 5.16 -26.05
CA ALA A 83 13.01 6.29 -26.21
C ALA A 83 13.00 7.24 -24.99
N LYS A 84 11.82 7.53 -24.45
CA LYS A 84 11.68 8.32 -23.22
C LYS A 84 12.20 7.58 -21.98
N GLY A 85 12.02 6.26 -21.90
CA GLY A 85 12.52 5.42 -20.81
C GLY A 85 14.04 5.44 -20.74
N VAL A 86 14.71 5.35 -21.88
CA VAL A 86 16.19 5.46 -21.97
C VAL A 86 16.68 6.81 -21.47
N GLN A 87 15.97 7.89 -21.78
CA GLN A 87 16.32 9.24 -21.28
C GLN A 87 16.19 9.34 -19.75
N GLU A 88 15.16 8.72 -19.17
CA GLU A 88 14.91 8.79 -17.71
C GLU A 88 15.92 7.99 -16.88
N ILE A 89 16.38 6.83 -17.37
CA ILE A 89 17.28 5.97 -16.60
C ILE A 89 18.73 6.47 -16.61
N GLY A 90 19.11 7.30 -17.58
CA GLY A 90 20.46 7.88 -17.65
C GLY A 90 21.59 6.88 -17.94
N GLY A 91 21.28 5.63 -18.29
CA GLY A 91 22.23 4.56 -18.57
C GLY A 91 22.17 4.10 -20.02
N ARG A 92 22.74 2.93 -20.28
CA ARG A 92 22.66 2.23 -21.56
C ARG A 92 22.10 0.81 -21.36
N PRO A 93 20.83 0.66 -20.93
CA PRO A 93 20.20 -0.65 -20.87
C PRO A 93 20.00 -1.19 -22.29
N ASP A 94 19.96 -2.52 -22.42
CA ASP A 94 19.50 -3.13 -23.64
C ASP A 94 18.02 -2.80 -23.87
N ILE A 95 17.60 -2.79 -25.13
CA ILE A 95 16.23 -2.48 -25.51
C ILE A 95 15.59 -3.72 -26.09
N GLU A 96 14.43 -4.11 -25.55
CA GLU A 96 13.56 -5.13 -26.11
C GLU A 96 12.26 -4.47 -26.62
N ALA A 97 12.07 -4.47 -27.91
CA ALA A 97 10.92 -3.88 -28.56
C ALA A 97 9.88 -4.95 -28.91
N GLY A 98 8.93 -5.15 -28.01
CA GLY A 98 7.73 -5.93 -28.30
C GLY A 98 7.50 -7.17 -27.47
N ASP A 99 8.49 -8.05 -27.27
CA ASP A 99 8.26 -9.30 -26.56
C ASP A 99 9.01 -9.39 -25.22
N TYR A 100 8.28 -9.18 -24.13
CA TYR A 100 8.84 -9.28 -22.78
C TYR A 100 9.36 -10.68 -22.40
N ARG A 101 8.95 -11.74 -23.13
CA ARG A 101 9.42 -13.11 -22.85
C ARG A 101 10.93 -13.23 -23.08
N ARG A 102 11.47 -12.50 -24.04
CA ARG A 102 12.92 -12.42 -24.25
C ARG A 102 13.65 -11.81 -23.05
N VAL A 103 12.99 -10.91 -22.33
CA VAL A 103 13.52 -10.37 -21.07
C VAL A 103 13.56 -11.45 -20.01
N LEU A 104 12.51 -12.29 -19.92
CA LEU A 104 12.41 -13.38 -18.94
C LEU A 104 13.43 -14.49 -19.18
N GLU A 105 13.83 -14.72 -20.42
CA GLU A 105 14.85 -15.70 -20.81
C GLU A 105 16.28 -15.30 -20.38
N ARG A 106 16.51 -14.04 -20.07
CA ARG A 106 17.83 -13.52 -19.69
C ARG A 106 18.28 -14.02 -18.32
N LYS A 107 19.42 -14.68 -18.29
CA LYS A 107 20.00 -15.24 -17.05
C LYS A 107 20.63 -14.19 -16.14
N ASP A 108 21.03 -13.05 -16.70
CA ASP A 108 21.62 -11.94 -15.95
C ASP A 108 20.57 -11.03 -15.28
N VAL A 109 19.28 -11.14 -15.64
CA VAL A 109 18.17 -10.42 -15.00
C VAL A 109 17.66 -11.23 -13.82
N GLU A 110 17.71 -10.62 -12.61
CA GLU A 110 17.23 -11.23 -11.36
C GLU A 110 15.78 -10.86 -11.07
N ALA A 111 15.37 -9.63 -11.41
CA ALA A 111 14.07 -9.08 -11.08
C ALA A 111 13.42 -8.36 -12.25
N VAL A 112 12.10 -8.30 -12.27
CA VAL A 112 11.35 -7.53 -13.25
C VAL A 112 10.39 -6.56 -12.57
N PHE A 113 10.29 -5.34 -13.12
CA PHE A 113 9.23 -4.38 -12.83
C PHE A 113 8.18 -4.47 -13.93
N ILE A 114 6.96 -4.83 -13.58
CA ILE A 114 5.80 -4.89 -14.47
C ILE A 114 4.98 -3.62 -14.27
N THR A 115 5.10 -2.68 -15.21
CA THR A 115 4.44 -1.36 -15.17
C THR A 115 3.60 -1.13 -16.43
N THR A 116 3.01 -2.22 -16.91
CA THR A 116 2.18 -2.32 -18.12
C THR A 116 0.72 -1.91 -17.86
N PRO A 117 -0.17 -1.91 -18.87
CA PRO A 117 -1.61 -1.84 -18.64
C PRO A 117 -2.14 -2.95 -17.74
N TYR A 118 -3.16 -2.63 -16.93
CA TYR A 118 -3.68 -3.43 -15.83
C TYR A 118 -3.98 -4.90 -16.19
N HIS A 119 -4.64 -5.17 -17.33
CA HIS A 119 -4.98 -6.52 -17.78
C HIS A 119 -3.77 -7.44 -18.07
N LEU A 120 -2.56 -6.87 -18.16
CA LEU A 120 -1.32 -7.59 -18.42
C LEU A 120 -0.56 -7.97 -17.14
N HIS A 121 -0.96 -7.44 -15.98
CA HIS A 121 -0.23 -7.66 -14.73
C HIS A 121 -0.12 -9.15 -14.40
N VAL A 122 -1.25 -9.85 -14.30
CA VAL A 122 -1.26 -11.27 -13.91
C VAL A 122 -0.63 -12.19 -14.96
N PRO A 123 -0.95 -12.12 -16.26
CA PRO A 123 -0.26 -12.94 -17.25
C PRO A 123 1.26 -12.82 -17.20
N MET A 124 1.78 -11.59 -17.15
CA MET A 124 3.22 -11.33 -17.09
C MET A 124 3.85 -11.78 -15.76
N LEU A 125 3.13 -11.57 -14.64
CA LEU A 125 3.55 -12.04 -13.32
C LEU A 125 3.74 -13.56 -13.28
N LEU A 126 2.77 -14.32 -13.78
CA LEU A 126 2.82 -15.78 -13.78
C LEU A 126 4.00 -16.30 -14.60
N GLU A 127 4.22 -15.72 -15.78
CA GLU A 127 5.38 -16.08 -16.63
C GLU A 127 6.71 -15.68 -15.97
N ALA A 128 6.77 -14.51 -15.31
CA ALA A 128 7.97 -14.05 -14.62
C ALA A 128 8.34 -14.94 -13.43
N LEU A 129 7.37 -15.35 -12.59
CA LEU A 129 7.60 -16.31 -11.51
C LEU A 129 8.08 -17.66 -12.06
N SER A 130 7.45 -18.16 -13.13
CA SER A 130 7.86 -19.41 -13.78
C SER A 130 9.27 -19.34 -14.37
N ALA A 131 9.72 -18.16 -14.77
CA ALA A 131 11.09 -17.90 -15.24
C ALA A 131 12.09 -17.65 -14.11
N GLY A 132 11.67 -17.81 -12.84
CA GLY A 132 12.54 -17.63 -11.68
C GLY A 132 12.90 -16.18 -11.37
N LYS A 133 12.05 -15.21 -11.73
CA LYS A 133 12.30 -13.79 -11.50
C LYS A 133 11.58 -13.30 -10.24
N HIS A 134 12.26 -12.46 -9.44
CA HIS A 134 11.58 -11.61 -8.46
C HIS A 134 10.71 -10.61 -9.19
N VAL A 135 9.53 -10.28 -8.65
CA VAL A 135 8.56 -9.45 -9.36
C VAL A 135 8.13 -8.26 -8.50
N PHE A 136 8.32 -7.07 -9.04
CA PHE A 136 7.55 -5.89 -8.68
C PHE A 136 6.45 -5.72 -9.74
N VAL A 137 5.21 -5.58 -9.32
CA VAL A 137 4.09 -5.34 -10.23
C VAL A 137 3.26 -4.15 -9.75
N GLU A 138 2.90 -3.27 -10.68
CA GLU A 138 2.06 -2.13 -10.37
C GLU A 138 0.67 -2.54 -9.88
N LYS A 139 0.07 -1.66 -9.08
CA LYS A 139 -1.30 -1.83 -8.60
C LYS A 139 -2.32 -1.52 -9.72
N CYS A 140 -3.54 -2.02 -9.69
CA CYS A 140 -3.97 -3.17 -8.89
C CYS A 140 -3.33 -4.44 -9.42
N LEU A 141 -3.21 -5.44 -8.57
CA LEU A 141 -2.54 -6.67 -8.97
C LEU A 141 -3.40 -7.50 -9.92
N MET A 142 -4.65 -7.80 -9.56
CA MET A 142 -5.57 -8.69 -10.28
C MET A 142 -6.78 -7.94 -10.79
N LYS A 143 -7.12 -8.16 -12.07
CA LYS A 143 -8.28 -7.54 -12.72
C LYS A 143 -9.56 -8.36 -12.54
N GLU A 144 -9.43 -9.68 -12.53
CA GLU A 144 -10.54 -10.62 -12.41
C GLU A 144 -10.38 -11.49 -11.17
N GLU A 145 -11.50 -11.87 -10.56
CA GLU A 145 -11.51 -12.70 -9.33
C GLU A 145 -10.85 -14.06 -9.55
N GLU A 146 -11.02 -14.64 -10.73
CA GLU A 146 -10.46 -15.93 -11.12
C GLU A 146 -8.93 -15.94 -11.26
N GLU A 147 -8.30 -14.77 -11.24
CA GLU A 147 -6.85 -14.62 -11.24
C GLU A 147 -6.25 -14.86 -9.85
N ILE A 148 -7.02 -14.57 -8.78
CA ILE A 148 -6.56 -14.66 -7.40
C ILE A 148 -5.97 -16.05 -7.07
N PRO A 149 -6.70 -17.17 -7.21
CA PRO A 149 -6.15 -18.49 -6.91
C PRO A 149 -4.95 -18.86 -7.77
N LYS A 150 -4.88 -18.39 -9.01
CA LYS A 150 -3.76 -18.65 -9.92
C LYS A 150 -2.45 -18.01 -9.45
N VAL A 151 -2.53 -16.77 -8.95
CA VAL A 151 -1.35 -16.05 -8.44
C VAL A 151 -0.87 -16.66 -7.12
N TYR A 152 -1.79 -17.02 -6.22
CA TYR A 152 -1.44 -17.73 -4.98
C TYR A 152 -0.77 -19.07 -5.27
N GLU A 153 -1.29 -19.84 -6.23
CA GLU A 153 -0.69 -21.12 -6.64
C GLU A 153 0.71 -20.92 -7.22
N ALA A 154 0.89 -19.94 -8.11
CA ALA A 154 2.20 -19.64 -8.68
C ALA A 154 3.19 -19.21 -7.59
N LYS A 155 2.79 -18.37 -6.65
CA LYS A 155 3.65 -17.93 -5.55
C LYS A 155 4.00 -19.07 -4.59
N ARG A 156 3.08 -20.01 -4.32
CA ARG A 156 3.37 -21.21 -3.51
C ARG A 156 4.40 -22.13 -4.16
N ARG A 157 4.46 -22.18 -5.49
CA ARG A 157 5.49 -22.96 -6.24
C ARG A 157 6.86 -22.30 -6.21
N HIS A 158 6.92 -20.99 -5.97
CA HIS A 158 8.13 -20.18 -5.94
C HIS A 158 8.24 -19.37 -4.65
N PRO A 159 8.28 -20.01 -3.47
CA PRO A 159 8.25 -19.32 -2.18
C PRO A 159 9.45 -18.41 -1.96
N GLU A 160 10.59 -18.70 -2.60
CA GLU A 160 11.85 -17.95 -2.52
C GLU A 160 11.83 -16.65 -3.30
N LEU A 161 10.92 -16.50 -4.28
CA LEU A 161 10.84 -15.29 -5.09
C LEU A 161 10.06 -14.20 -4.36
N VAL A 162 10.60 -13.00 -4.36
CA VAL A 162 9.92 -11.82 -3.83
C VAL A 162 8.86 -11.37 -4.83
N LEU A 163 7.63 -11.15 -4.35
CA LEU A 163 6.53 -10.51 -5.07
C LEU A 163 6.09 -9.28 -4.28
N GLN A 164 6.28 -8.10 -4.86
CA GLN A 164 5.85 -6.82 -4.29
C GLN A 164 4.87 -6.13 -5.23
N VAL A 165 3.81 -5.56 -4.64
CA VAL A 165 2.79 -4.80 -5.36
C VAL A 165 3.02 -3.30 -5.15
N GLY A 166 2.84 -2.48 -6.19
CA GLY A 166 3.10 -1.04 -6.20
C GLY A 166 2.10 -0.21 -5.39
N LEU A 167 2.00 -0.48 -4.08
CA LEU A 167 1.14 0.25 -3.14
C LEU A 167 1.98 1.22 -2.31
N GLN A 168 2.50 2.25 -2.97
CA GLN A 168 3.50 3.18 -2.45
C GLN A 168 3.13 3.90 -1.16
N ARG A 169 1.84 3.99 -0.79
CA ARG A 169 1.42 4.63 0.47
C ARG A 169 1.92 3.91 1.70
N ARG A 170 2.12 2.59 1.63
CA ARG A 170 2.71 1.79 2.70
C ARG A 170 4.17 2.16 2.98
N TYR A 171 4.82 2.86 2.06
CA TYR A 171 6.20 3.33 2.14
C TYR A 171 6.31 4.84 2.45
N SER A 172 5.20 5.56 2.55
CA SER A 172 5.17 6.97 2.95
C SER A 172 5.26 7.13 4.46
N GLY A 173 6.15 7.98 4.95
CA GLY A 173 6.29 8.30 6.36
C GLY A 173 5.01 8.88 6.97
N VAL A 174 4.27 9.69 6.20
CA VAL A 174 2.97 10.24 6.62
C VAL A 174 1.97 9.14 6.91
N TYR A 175 1.81 8.18 5.98
CA TYR A 175 0.86 7.08 6.17
C TYR A 175 1.30 6.12 7.28
N ARG A 176 2.60 5.82 7.38
CA ARG A 176 3.13 5.00 8.48
C ARG A 176 2.87 5.63 9.84
N ASN A 177 3.07 6.94 9.99
CA ASN A 177 2.74 7.67 11.19
C ASN A 177 1.23 7.64 11.48
N ALA A 178 0.37 7.86 10.47
CA ALA A 178 -1.07 7.76 10.63
C ALA A 178 -1.49 6.36 11.12
N MET A 179 -0.96 5.29 10.51
CA MET A 179 -1.26 3.92 10.92
C MET A 179 -0.76 3.61 12.32
N ARG A 180 0.45 4.07 12.69
CA ARG A 180 0.96 3.93 14.06
C ARG A 180 0.04 4.61 15.07
N MET A 181 -0.44 5.83 14.79
CA MET A 181 -1.40 6.53 15.63
C MET A 181 -2.73 5.78 15.77
N ILE A 182 -3.20 5.12 14.70
CA ILE A 182 -4.41 4.30 14.73
C ILE A 182 -4.18 3.05 15.59
N HIS A 183 -3.14 2.28 15.29
CA HIS A 183 -2.90 0.98 15.92
C HIS A 183 -2.43 1.09 17.37
N THR A 184 -1.82 2.21 17.77
CA THR A 184 -1.53 2.50 19.18
C THR A 184 -2.71 3.09 19.94
N GLY A 185 -3.87 3.30 19.26
CA GLY A 185 -5.10 3.76 19.89
C GLY A 185 -5.18 5.25 20.16
N VAL A 186 -4.28 6.08 19.63
CA VAL A 186 -4.30 7.54 19.81
C VAL A 186 -5.59 8.15 19.28
N LEU A 187 -6.14 7.62 18.19
CA LEU A 187 -7.43 8.05 17.65
C LEU A 187 -8.64 7.45 18.38
N GLY A 188 -8.42 6.54 19.36
CA GLY A 188 -9.48 5.73 19.90
C GLY A 188 -9.98 4.72 18.87
N ARG A 189 -11.29 4.43 18.86
CA ARG A 189 -11.88 3.54 17.86
C ARG A 189 -12.13 4.28 16.54
N VAL A 190 -11.42 3.89 15.51
CA VAL A 190 -11.68 4.40 14.16
C VAL A 190 -12.90 3.69 13.58
N MET A 191 -13.97 4.43 13.35
CA MET A 191 -15.24 3.91 12.85
C MET A 191 -15.55 4.32 11.42
N THR A 192 -14.92 5.38 10.92
CA THR A 192 -15.21 5.89 9.58
C THR A 192 -13.95 6.44 8.92
N ILE A 193 -13.76 6.05 7.66
CA ILE A 193 -12.77 6.66 6.76
C ILE A 193 -13.53 7.23 5.58
N ARG A 194 -13.26 8.48 5.24
CA ARG A 194 -13.79 9.17 4.07
C ARG A 194 -12.63 9.56 3.18
N ALA A 195 -12.70 9.19 1.91
CA ALA A 195 -11.67 9.53 0.95
C ALA A 195 -12.30 10.01 -0.36
N GLN A 196 -11.59 10.90 -1.03
CA GLN A 196 -11.92 11.31 -2.38
C GLN A 196 -10.66 11.48 -3.22
N TRP A 197 -10.81 11.28 -4.52
CA TRP A 197 -9.80 11.70 -5.48
C TRP A 197 -10.48 12.26 -6.72
N HIS A 198 -10.70 13.56 -6.69
CA HIS A 198 -11.37 14.31 -7.73
C HIS A 198 -10.36 14.88 -8.71
N ARG A 199 -10.67 14.83 -9.99
CA ARG A 199 -9.84 15.36 -11.06
C ARG A 199 -10.68 16.16 -12.06
N ASN A 200 -10.04 17.07 -12.75
CA ASN A 200 -10.64 17.80 -13.87
C ASN A 200 -9.88 17.43 -15.14
N THR A 201 -10.10 16.21 -15.62
CA THR A 201 -9.44 15.67 -16.82
C THR A 201 -10.19 14.48 -17.37
N SER A 202 -10.24 14.38 -18.71
CA SER A 202 -10.79 13.20 -19.39
C SER A 202 -9.85 11.98 -19.32
N TRP A 203 -8.55 12.16 -19.01
CA TRP A 203 -7.48 11.19 -19.14
C TRP A 203 -7.21 10.69 -20.57
N ARG A 204 -8.03 11.06 -21.53
CA ARG A 204 -7.82 10.70 -22.93
C ARG A 204 -6.57 11.41 -23.47
N ARG A 205 -5.72 10.65 -24.13
CA ARG A 205 -4.50 11.14 -24.76
C ARG A 205 -4.69 11.25 -26.28
N PRO A 206 -4.06 12.23 -26.92
CA PRO A 206 -3.97 12.25 -28.37
C PRO A 206 -3.31 10.99 -28.91
N VAL A 207 -3.83 10.44 -29.99
CA VAL A 207 -3.27 9.28 -30.67
C VAL A 207 -2.78 9.70 -32.05
N PRO A 208 -1.56 9.31 -32.45
CA PRO A 208 -1.02 9.65 -33.76
C PRO A 208 -1.65 8.84 -34.89
N ASP A 209 -2.21 7.68 -34.60
CA ASP A 209 -2.85 6.76 -35.53
C ASP A 209 -4.08 6.14 -34.83
N PRO A 210 -5.26 6.14 -35.49
CA PRO A 210 -6.48 5.52 -34.96
C PRO A 210 -6.29 4.06 -34.49
N GLY A 211 -5.42 3.29 -35.15
CA GLY A 211 -5.10 1.92 -34.77
C GLY A 211 -4.44 1.78 -33.40
N LEU A 212 -3.88 2.86 -32.85
CA LEU A 212 -3.25 2.92 -31.55
C LEU A 212 -4.20 3.38 -30.43
N GLU A 213 -5.47 3.69 -30.75
CA GLU A 213 -6.43 4.22 -29.78
C GLU A 213 -6.54 3.34 -28.53
N ARG A 214 -6.79 2.04 -28.70
CA ARG A 214 -6.97 1.12 -27.57
C ARG A 214 -5.70 0.89 -26.77
N SER A 215 -4.52 0.93 -27.40
CA SER A 215 -3.24 0.74 -26.69
C SER A 215 -2.80 1.99 -25.93
N ILE A 216 -3.00 3.19 -26.48
CA ILE A 216 -2.63 4.46 -25.82
C ILE A 216 -3.67 4.87 -24.78
N ASN A 217 -4.95 4.74 -25.10
CA ASN A 217 -6.08 5.09 -24.26
C ASN A 217 -6.71 3.87 -23.56
N TRP A 218 -5.94 2.82 -23.30
CA TRP A 218 -6.40 1.57 -22.68
C TRP A 218 -7.25 1.78 -21.41
N ARG A 219 -6.99 2.84 -20.67
CA ARG A 219 -7.75 3.20 -19.47
C ARG A 219 -9.21 3.49 -19.72
N MET A 220 -9.58 3.80 -20.97
CA MET A 220 -10.96 4.11 -21.34
C MET A 220 -11.83 2.88 -21.58
N TYR A 221 -11.21 1.70 -21.70
CA TYR A 221 -11.86 0.47 -22.15
C TYR A 221 -11.89 -0.58 -21.03
N ARG A 222 -13.07 -1.15 -20.74
CA ARG A 222 -13.27 -2.16 -19.68
C ARG A 222 -12.45 -3.43 -19.88
N GLU A 223 -12.17 -3.77 -21.13
CA GLU A 223 -11.31 -4.89 -21.48
C GLU A 223 -9.93 -4.78 -20.82
N TYR A 224 -9.37 -3.58 -20.71
CA TYR A 224 -8.00 -3.33 -20.26
C TYR A 224 -7.89 -2.69 -18.87
N SER A 225 -8.98 -2.09 -18.40
CA SER A 225 -8.96 -1.21 -17.22
C SER A 225 -10.04 -1.58 -16.20
N GLY A 226 -9.77 -1.33 -14.94
CA GLY A 226 -10.77 -1.33 -13.85
C GLY A 226 -11.33 0.06 -13.53
N GLY A 227 -11.13 1.05 -14.41
CA GLY A 227 -11.67 2.41 -14.28
C GLY A 227 -11.16 3.17 -13.05
N LEU A 228 -11.96 4.12 -12.57
CA LEU A 228 -11.61 4.99 -11.45
C LEU A 228 -11.33 4.23 -10.15
N MET A 229 -11.96 3.08 -9.95
CA MET A 229 -11.69 2.25 -8.78
C MET A 229 -10.27 1.68 -8.81
N ALA A 230 -9.83 1.12 -9.94
CA ALA A 230 -8.47 0.59 -10.07
C ALA A 230 -7.41 1.70 -10.11
N GLU A 231 -7.68 2.81 -10.78
CA GLU A 231 -6.70 3.88 -10.95
C GLU A 231 -6.50 4.73 -9.70
N LEU A 232 -7.57 5.00 -8.95
CA LEU A 232 -7.59 5.89 -7.79
C LEU A 232 -8.06 5.21 -6.51
N GLY A 233 -9.19 4.50 -6.56
CA GLY A 233 -9.85 3.89 -5.41
C GLY A 233 -9.00 2.84 -4.70
N SER A 234 -8.19 2.09 -5.42
CA SER A 234 -7.30 1.06 -4.88
C SER A 234 -6.38 1.58 -3.78
N HIS A 235 -5.75 2.72 -3.99
CA HIS A 235 -4.87 3.31 -2.98
C HIS A 235 -5.58 3.60 -1.66
N MET A 236 -6.86 4.02 -1.72
CA MET A 236 -7.66 4.34 -0.53
C MET A 236 -8.25 3.09 0.10
N ALA A 237 -8.61 2.10 -0.71
CA ALA A 237 -9.07 0.81 -0.22
C ALA A 237 -7.96 0.08 0.55
N ASP A 238 -6.72 0.11 0.04
CA ASP A 238 -5.56 -0.41 0.74
C ASP A 238 -5.33 0.30 2.09
N VAL A 239 -5.40 1.64 2.12
CA VAL A 239 -5.26 2.41 3.37
C VAL A 239 -6.37 2.06 4.36
N ALA A 240 -7.62 1.88 3.90
CA ALA A 240 -8.72 1.50 4.76
C ALA A 240 -8.56 0.08 5.32
N ASN A 241 -8.14 -0.88 4.47
CA ASN A 241 -7.83 -2.25 4.90
C ASN A 241 -6.71 -2.27 5.94
N TRP A 242 -5.67 -1.46 5.74
CA TRP A 242 -4.55 -1.34 6.65
C TRP A 242 -4.97 -0.70 7.99
N ALA A 243 -5.75 0.39 7.94
CA ALA A 243 -6.24 1.07 9.14
C ALA A 243 -7.19 0.20 9.98
N PHE A 244 -8.05 -0.59 9.34
CA PHE A 244 -9.00 -1.48 10.01
C PHE A 244 -8.46 -2.88 10.29
N GLU A 245 -7.24 -3.20 9.80
CA GLU A 245 -6.62 -4.52 9.89
C GLU A 245 -7.59 -5.63 9.45
N SER A 246 -8.32 -5.39 8.36
CA SER A 246 -9.37 -6.28 7.87
C SER A 246 -9.73 -5.96 6.43
N GLU A 247 -10.31 -6.94 5.72
CA GLU A 247 -11.02 -6.70 4.48
C GLU A 247 -12.49 -6.31 4.76
N PRO A 248 -13.16 -5.64 3.80
CA PRO A 248 -14.59 -5.38 3.90
C PRO A 248 -15.42 -6.66 3.88
N VAL A 249 -16.63 -6.62 4.44
CA VAL A 249 -17.63 -7.70 4.30
C VAL A 249 -18.65 -7.41 3.21
N SER A 250 -18.79 -6.16 2.81
CA SER A 250 -19.66 -5.78 1.69
C SER A 250 -19.33 -4.40 1.16
N VAL A 251 -19.76 -4.16 -0.09
CA VAL A 251 -19.69 -2.86 -0.76
C VAL A 251 -20.98 -2.59 -1.52
N THR A 252 -21.37 -1.32 -1.56
CA THR A 252 -22.40 -0.78 -2.44
C THR A 252 -21.92 0.52 -3.06
N GLY A 253 -22.46 0.87 -4.22
CA GLY A 253 -22.05 2.10 -4.88
C GLY A 253 -22.83 2.41 -6.15
N VAL A 254 -22.55 3.60 -6.68
CA VAL A 254 -23.06 4.10 -7.94
C VAL A 254 -21.92 4.65 -8.78
N GLY A 255 -22.00 4.47 -10.09
CA GLY A 255 -21.06 5.02 -11.05
C GLY A 255 -21.75 5.28 -12.37
N GLY A 256 -21.20 6.17 -13.16
CA GLY A 256 -21.79 6.53 -14.45
C GLY A 256 -20.80 7.14 -15.44
N ASN A 257 -21.21 7.16 -16.70
CA ASN A 257 -20.61 7.91 -17.79
C ASN A 257 -21.48 9.15 -18.08
N ASP A 258 -21.45 10.11 -17.13
CA ASP A 258 -22.46 11.16 -17.10
C ASP A 258 -21.94 12.47 -17.70
N TYR A 259 -20.67 12.73 -17.58
CA TYR A 259 -20.04 13.98 -18.02
C TYR A 259 -19.26 13.84 -19.34
N TRP A 260 -18.28 12.93 -19.43
CA TRP A 260 -17.45 12.74 -20.60
C TRP A 260 -18.12 11.86 -21.64
N LYS A 261 -18.59 12.44 -22.76
CA LYS A 261 -19.26 11.73 -23.88
C LYS A 261 -18.26 11.44 -25.00
N ASP A 262 -17.11 10.86 -24.68
CA ASP A 262 -15.98 10.65 -25.58
C ASP A 262 -15.79 9.18 -26.01
N GLY A 263 -16.81 8.34 -25.84
CA GLY A 263 -16.79 6.94 -26.24
C GLY A 263 -16.07 6.01 -25.25
N ARG A 264 -15.79 6.48 -24.01
CA ARG A 264 -15.25 5.62 -22.96
C ARG A 264 -16.27 4.58 -22.48
N GLU A 265 -15.77 3.44 -22.07
CA GLU A 265 -16.56 2.36 -21.47
C GLU A 265 -16.54 2.41 -19.93
N ILE A 266 -15.47 2.98 -19.34
CA ILE A 266 -15.31 3.12 -17.88
C ILE A 266 -16.12 4.30 -17.35
N TYR A 267 -16.48 4.24 -16.09
CA TYR A 267 -17.16 5.34 -15.40
C TYR A 267 -16.27 6.59 -15.28
N ASP A 268 -16.85 7.77 -15.44
CA ASP A 268 -16.20 9.06 -15.21
C ASP A 268 -16.50 9.66 -13.84
N ASN A 269 -17.40 9.02 -13.10
CA ASN A 269 -17.69 9.31 -11.70
C ASN A 269 -18.09 8.02 -10.97
N VAL A 270 -17.66 7.90 -9.69
CA VAL A 270 -18.00 6.78 -8.80
C VAL A 270 -18.17 7.28 -7.36
N ALA A 271 -19.09 6.65 -6.63
CA ALA A 271 -19.24 6.82 -5.20
C ALA A 271 -19.57 5.46 -4.57
N VAL A 272 -18.76 5.00 -3.62
CA VAL A 272 -18.88 3.67 -3.02
C VAL A 272 -18.79 3.73 -1.50
N ILE A 273 -19.45 2.78 -0.83
CA ILE A 273 -19.41 2.60 0.62
C ILE A 273 -19.10 1.13 0.91
N TYR A 274 -18.00 0.90 1.62
CA TYR A 274 -17.61 -0.41 2.12
C TYR A 274 -18.01 -0.54 3.59
N GLN A 275 -18.42 -1.72 3.98
CA GLN A 275 -18.67 -2.09 5.37
C GLN A 275 -17.66 -3.12 5.81
N TYR A 276 -17.08 -2.92 7.00
CA TYR A 276 -16.10 -3.81 7.62
C TYR A 276 -16.72 -4.63 8.76
N PRO A 277 -16.10 -5.74 9.20
CA PRO A 277 -16.71 -6.69 10.14
C PRO A 277 -17.16 -6.09 11.46
N ARG A 278 -16.39 -5.13 12.03
CA ARG A 278 -16.71 -4.47 13.30
C ARG A 278 -17.62 -3.24 13.14
N GLY A 279 -18.32 -3.14 12.00
CA GLY A 279 -19.25 -2.06 11.71
C GLY A 279 -18.61 -0.78 11.17
N GLN A 280 -17.28 -0.74 10.96
CA GLN A 280 -16.60 0.40 10.38
C GLN A 280 -17.07 0.62 8.93
N LYS A 281 -16.92 1.87 8.47
CA LYS A 281 -17.29 2.28 7.11
C LYS A 281 -16.12 2.98 6.42
N PHE A 282 -15.91 2.61 5.16
CA PHE A 282 -15.04 3.36 4.25
C PHE A 282 -15.89 3.91 3.10
N LEU A 283 -15.82 5.22 2.90
CA LEU A 283 -16.52 5.94 1.85
C LEU A 283 -15.50 6.50 0.86
N PHE A 284 -15.70 6.23 -0.42
CA PHE A 284 -14.82 6.75 -1.47
C PHE A 284 -15.62 7.35 -2.62
N SER A 285 -15.12 8.47 -3.15
CA SER A 285 -15.63 9.05 -4.40
C SER A 285 -14.51 9.52 -5.31
N ALA A 286 -14.72 9.35 -6.62
CA ALA A 286 -13.86 9.91 -7.64
C ALA A 286 -14.70 10.47 -8.78
N ILE A 287 -14.32 11.65 -9.28
CA ILE A 287 -14.96 12.33 -10.39
C ILE A 287 -13.92 12.88 -11.37
N GLY A 288 -14.27 12.93 -12.66
CA GLY A 288 -13.39 13.39 -13.73
C GLY A 288 -13.64 14.84 -14.22
N HIS A 289 -14.56 15.58 -13.61
CA HIS A 289 -15.02 16.89 -14.10
C HIS A 289 -14.79 18.08 -13.17
N ASN A 290 -14.32 17.84 -11.97
CA ASN A 290 -13.98 18.87 -10.97
C ASN A 290 -12.86 18.35 -10.07
N ARG A 291 -11.91 19.20 -9.72
CA ARG A 291 -10.78 18.84 -8.85
C ARG A 291 -10.77 19.57 -7.51
N HIS A 292 -11.90 20.13 -7.08
CA HIS A 292 -11.96 20.78 -5.78
C HIS A 292 -11.62 19.80 -4.66
N LEU A 293 -10.73 20.19 -3.73
CA LEU A 293 -10.13 19.30 -2.72
C LEU A 293 -9.46 18.05 -3.31
N GLU A 294 -9.08 18.09 -4.56
CA GLU A 294 -8.46 17.05 -5.41
C GLU A 294 -8.34 15.68 -4.74
N PHE A 295 -7.46 15.57 -3.76
CA PHE A 295 -7.24 14.39 -2.94
C PHE A 295 -7.41 14.73 -1.47
N SER A 296 -8.19 13.95 -0.76
CA SER A 296 -8.25 14.00 0.71
C SER A 296 -8.69 12.67 1.31
N GLU A 297 -8.13 12.35 2.47
CA GLU A 297 -8.58 11.26 3.33
C GLU A 297 -8.83 11.82 4.72
N THR A 298 -9.95 11.45 5.32
CA THR A 298 -10.31 11.81 6.69
C THR A 298 -10.56 10.53 7.46
N ILE A 299 -9.73 10.26 8.45
CA ILE A 299 -9.80 9.07 9.31
C ILE A 299 -10.38 9.52 10.65
N LEU A 300 -11.60 9.07 10.96
CA LEU A 300 -12.38 9.53 12.11
C LEU A 300 -12.42 8.47 13.20
N GLY A 301 -11.75 8.77 14.30
CA GLY A 301 -11.82 8.02 15.54
C GLY A 301 -12.61 8.77 16.62
N ASP A 302 -12.99 8.08 17.70
CA ASP A 302 -13.77 8.68 18.79
C ASP A 302 -12.92 9.56 19.73
N ARG A 303 -11.58 9.57 19.58
CA ARG A 303 -10.63 10.44 20.30
C ARG A 303 -9.85 11.40 19.40
N GLY A 304 -10.03 11.31 18.11
CA GLY A 304 -9.39 12.23 17.19
C GLY A 304 -9.60 11.89 15.74
N THR A 305 -9.21 12.84 14.89
CA THR A 305 -9.32 12.73 13.43
C THR A 305 -7.96 13.00 12.81
N ILE A 306 -7.59 12.22 11.80
CA ILE A 306 -6.46 12.54 10.92
C ILE A 306 -7.03 12.96 9.57
N GLU A 307 -6.61 14.13 9.09
CA GLU A 307 -6.83 14.57 7.71
C GLU A 307 -5.53 14.45 6.92
N ILE A 308 -5.59 13.75 5.78
CA ILE A 308 -4.47 13.62 4.84
C ILE A 308 -4.87 14.29 3.54
N THR A 309 -4.03 15.21 3.05
CA THR A 309 -4.19 15.90 1.77
C THR A 309 -2.93 15.76 0.95
N LEU A 310 -3.05 15.74 -0.38
CA LEU A 310 -1.87 15.88 -1.23
C LEU A 310 -1.52 17.37 -1.33
N GLY A 311 -0.35 17.75 -0.79
CA GLY A 311 0.35 18.93 -1.23
C GLY A 311 0.81 18.73 -2.68
N ARG A 312 1.38 19.75 -3.30
CA ARG A 312 1.82 19.67 -4.72
C ARG A 312 2.77 18.50 -5.01
N ASN A 313 3.55 18.03 -4.03
CA ASN A 313 4.53 16.97 -4.18
C ASN A 313 4.53 15.94 -3.03
N ASP A 314 3.88 16.24 -1.88
CA ASP A 314 3.94 15.39 -0.70
C ASP A 314 2.59 15.32 0.01
N PRO A 315 2.20 14.15 0.55
CA PRO A 315 1.05 14.07 1.42
C PRO A 315 1.34 14.85 2.71
N ARG A 316 0.36 15.63 3.15
CA ARG A 316 0.36 16.33 4.43
C ARG A 316 -0.72 15.74 5.31
N ALA A 317 -0.40 15.50 6.56
CA ALA A 317 -1.38 15.01 7.50
C ALA A 317 -1.42 15.85 8.77
N THR A 318 -2.63 16.05 9.26
CA THR A 318 -2.90 16.82 10.47
C THR A 318 -3.79 16.00 11.39
N PHE A 319 -3.38 15.88 12.63
CA PHE A 319 -4.15 15.24 13.69
C PHE A 319 -4.94 16.27 14.46
N TYR A 320 -6.24 16.05 14.62
CA TYR A 320 -7.16 16.85 15.41
C TYR A 320 -7.62 16.00 16.61
N PRO A 321 -7.06 16.22 17.82
CA PRO A 321 -7.49 15.49 19.01
C PRO A 321 -8.92 15.85 19.40
N GLN A 322 -9.67 14.91 19.95
CA GLN A 322 -11.07 15.06 20.34
C GLN A 322 -11.31 14.43 21.72
N LYS A 323 -12.12 15.11 22.54
CA LYS A 323 -12.61 14.50 23.80
C LYS A 323 -13.62 13.43 23.49
N LEU A 324 -13.48 12.31 24.23
CA LEU A 324 -14.47 11.25 24.16
C LEU A 324 -15.86 11.78 24.57
N ALA A 325 -16.88 11.44 23.79
CA ALA A 325 -18.25 11.84 24.08
C ALA A 325 -18.72 11.28 25.43
N ARG A 326 -19.50 12.04 26.19
CA ARG A 326 -20.08 11.59 27.44
C ARG A 326 -20.97 10.37 27.19
N GLY A 327 -20.75 9.27 27.91
CA GLY A 327 -21.48 8.01 27.71
C GLY A 327 -21.01 7.16 26.54
N ALA A 328 -19.90 7.52 25.90
CA ALA A 328 -19.30 6.64 24.90
C ALA A 328 -18.93 5.28 25.53
N PRO A 329 -19.16 4.16 24.81
CA PRO A 329 -18.78 2.86 25.34
C PRO A 329 -17.25 2.78 25.51
N ALA A 330 -16.81 2.14 26.60
CA ALA A 330 -15.39 1.87 26.80
C ALA A 330 -14.85 1.07 25.62
N ALA A 331 -13.70 1.49 25.07
CA ALA A 331 -13.05 0.71 24.02
C ALA A 331 -12.41 -0.53 24.66
N GLU A 332 -12.71 -1.71 24.13
CA GLU A 332 -11.99 -2.93 24.49
C GLU A 332 -10.50 -2.71 24.13
N GLY A 333 -9.60 -2.90 25.10
CA GLY A 333 -8.16 -2.67 24.91
C GLY A 333 -7.64 -1.23 25.12
N SER A 334 -8.51 -0.28 25.48
CA SER A 334 -8.11 1.14 25.63
C SER A 334 -7.29 1.48 26.91
N SER A 335 -6.84 0.48 27.65
CA SER A 335 -6.04 0.68 28.89
C SER A 335 -4.65 1.27 28.67
N SER A 336 -4.19 1.36 27.44
CA SER A 336 -2.85 1.87 27.09
C SER A 336 -2.83 3.32 26.56
N ILE A 337 -4.00 3.94 26.35
CA ILE A 337 -4.03 5.33 25.88
C ILE A 337 -3.70 6.24 27.05
N PRO A 338 -2.63 7.03 26.98
CA PRO A 338 -2.28 7.96 28.05
C PRO A 338 -3.43 8.94 28.30
N LYS A 339 -3.84 9.10 29.57
CA LYS A 339 -4.85 10.11 29.98
C LYS A 339 -4.43 11.53 29.58
N GLU A 340 -3.14 11.70 29.37
CA GLU A 340 -2.51 12.93 28.91
C GLU A 340 -3.03 13.41 27.53
N LEU A 341 -3.59 12.54 26.67
CA LEU A 341 -4.22 12.96 25.43
C LEU A 341 -5.45 13.85 25.63
N ASP A 342 -6.10 13.75 26.80
CA ASP A 342 -7.28 14.58 27.09
C ASP A 342 -6.95 16.09 27.19
N TRP A 343 -5.69 16.47 27.55
CA TRP A 343 -5.30 17.87 27.55
C TRP A 343 -5.21 18.46 26.15
N MET A 344 -4.71 17.69 25.16
CA MET A 344 -4.67 18.14 23.77
C MET A 344 -6.06 18.49 23.25
N ALA A 345 -7.05 17.67 23.62
CA ALA A 345 -8.44 17.89 23.23
C ALA A 345 -9.10 19.12 23.89
N GLY A 346 -8.51 19.63 24.98
CA GLY A 346 -8.94 20.86 25.65
C GLY A 346 -8.15 22.10 25.29
N ALA A 347 -7.07 21.96 24.51
CA ALA A 347 -6.15 23.04 24.20
C ALA A 347 -6.69 24.02 23.15
N THR A 348 -6.11 25.21 23.12
CA THR A 348 -6.43 26.30 22.14
C THR A 348 -6.28 25.85 20.68
N ILE A 349 -5.46 24.82 20.44
CA ILE A 349 -5.26 24.19 19.13
C ILE A 349 -6.60 23.80 18.49
N LEU A 350 -7.48 23.14 19.26
CA LEU A 350 -8.81 22.74 18.77
C LEU A 350 -9.76 23.89 18.56
N GLN A 351 -9.74 24.86 19.49
CA GLN A 351 -10.60 26.02 19.39
C GLN A 351 -10.34 26.85 18.14
N LYS A 352 -9.11 26.77 17.60
CA LYS A 352 -8.69 27.45 16.36
C LYS A 352 -8.60 26.52 15.14
N ALA A 353 -9.04 25.25 15.26
CA ALA A 353 -9.03 24.25 14.20
C ALA A 353 -7.67 24.07 13.48
N LYS A 354 -6.54 24.21 14.20
CA LYS A 354 -5.21 24.14 13.58
C LYS A 354 -4.60 22.76 13.58
N GLY A 355 -5.03 21.84 14.47
CA GLY A 355 -4.52 20.47 14.56
C GLY A 355 -3.00 20.36 14.77
N VAL A 356 -2.50 19.15 14.84
CA VAL A 356 -1.08 18.81 15.02
C VAL A 356 -0.56 18.16 13.74
N PRO A 357 0.43 18.75 13.04
CA PRO A 357 1.06 18.11 11.87
C PRO A 357 1.76 16.82 12.27
N ILE A 358 1.51 15.72 11.54
CA ILE A 358 2.12 14.41 11.81
C ILE A 358 3.13 13.97 10.74
N GLN A 359 3.40 14.79 9.75
CA GLN A 359 4.48 14.56 8.79
C GLN A 359 5.86 14.68 9.46
N SER A 360 6.87 14.10 8.83
CA SER A 360 8.22 14.03 9.35
C SER A 360 8.89 15.41 9.53
N GLU A 361 8.67 16.33 8.60
CA GLU A 361 9.19 17.69 8.69
C GLU A 361 8.18 18.64 9.33
N PRO A 362 8.56 19.42 10.35
CA PRO A 362 7.68 20.43 10.90
C PRO A 362 7.41 21.52 9.83
N PRO A 363 6.21 22.11 9.80
CA PRO A 363 5.98 23.29 9.00
C PRO A 363 6.95 24.40 9.43
N ALA A 364 7.36 25.24 8.46
CA ALA A 364 8.23 26.39 8.73
C ALA A 364 7.71 27.18 9.95
N GLU A 365 8.65 27.63 10.80
CA GLU A 365 8.38 28.27 12.09
C GLU A 365 7.23 29.29 12.01
N SER A 366 6.12 28.95 12.61
CA SER A 366 5.05 29.89 12.87
C SER A 366 5.28 30.52 14.24
N GLN A 367 5.34 31.86 14.31
CA GLN A 367 5.49 32.58 15.57
C GLN A 367 4.16 32.70 16.31
N GLY A 368 4.19 32.60 17.63
CA GLY A 368 3.03 32.83 18.48
C GLY A 368 2.70 31.68 19.44
N PHE A 369 1.76 31.93 20.35
CA PHE A 369 1.38 30.99 21.41
C PHE A 369 0.84 29.66 20.83
N VAL A 370 -0.07 29.74 19.87
CA VAL A 370 -0.69 28.55 19.24
C VAL A 370 0.34 27.68 18.53
N ALA A 371 1.36 28.29 17.89
CA ALA A 371 2.43 27.56 17.24
C ALA A 371 3.26 26.76 18.25
N ARG A 372 3.55 27.34 19.39
CA ARG A 372 4.27 26.67 20.49
C ARG A 372 3.46 25.52 21.09
N GLU A 373 2.15 25.65 21.21
CA GLU A 373 1.28 24.54 21.65
C GLU A 373 1.29 23.39 20.64
N VAL A 374 1.18 23.68 19.35
CA VAL A 374 1.24 22.67 18.27
C VAL A 374 2.58 21.96 18.27
N GLU A 375 3.68 22.68 18.39
CA GLU A 375 5.03 22.11 18.45
C GLU A 375 5.22 21.24 19.69
N HIS A 376 4.73 21.69 20.86
CA HIS A 376 4.78 20.92 22.09
C HIS A 376 3.98 19.61 21.97
N ALA A 377 2.76 19.68 21.44
CA ALA A 377 1.93 18.49 21.19
C ALA A 377 2.61 17.50 20.24
N ARG A 378 3.20 18.02 19.15
CA ARG A 378 3.93 17.20 18.20
C ARG A 378 5.16 16.51 18.83
N ARG A 379 5.97 17.27 19.57
CA ARG A 379 7.14 16.73 20.29
C ARG A 379 6.74 15.61 21.25
N TRP A 380 5.67 15.81 21.97
CA TRP A 380 5.14 14.80 22.89
C TRP A 380 4.71 13.51 22.16
N LEU A 381 4.06 13.60 20.97
CA LEU A 381 3.74 12.43 20.16
C LEU A 381 4.99 11.70 19.65
N VAL A 382 6.07 12.43 19.37
CA VAL A 382 7.39 11.85 19.03
C VAL A 382 8.01 11.13 20.22
N GLU A 383 8.00 11.75 21.42
CA GLU A 383 8.54 11.16 22.65
C GLU A 383 7.80 9.89 23.06
N LEU A 384 6.50 9.79 22.78
CA LEU A 384 5.71 8.58 22.95
C LEU A 384 5.98 7.50 21.90
N GLY A 385 6.80 7.77 20.88
CA GLY A 385 7.05 6.86 19.77
C GLY A 385 5.88 6.68 18.81
N VAL A 386 4.88 7.57 18.88
CA VAL A 386 3.66 7.51 18.04
C VAL A 386 3.91 8.13 16.67
N ILE A 387 4.83 9.08 16.59
CA ILE A 387 5.29 9.70 15.34
C ILE A 387 6.80 9.47 15.24
N GLU A 388 7.25 8.95 14.12
CA GLU A 388 8.67 8.94 13.76
C GLU A 388 9.02 10.16 12.93
N VAL A 389 10.13 10.79 13.30
CA VAL A 389 10.72 11.89 12.55
C VAL A 389 11.77 11.30 11.61
N GLU A 390 11.33 10.82 10.47
CA GLU A 390 12.22 10.43 9.39
C GLU A 390 12.21 11.51 8.32
N ARG A 391 13.32 11.66 7.59
CA ARG A 391 13.31 12.49 6.39
C ARG A 391 12.28 11.93 5.41
N GLU A 392 11.32 12.75 5.02
CA GLU A 392 10.33 12.36 4.00
C GLU A 392 11.08 11.96 2.72
N ARG A 393 10.80 10.75 2.26
CA ARG A 393 11.33 10.23 1.01
C ARG A 393 10.19 10.14 0.00
N ASN A 394 10.52 10.21 -1.28
CA ASN A 394 9.55 9.88 -2.32
C ASN A 394 9.04 8.45 -2.07
N PRO A 395 7.73 8.22 -1.84
CA PRO A 395 7.20 6.90 -1.53
C PRO A 395 7.49 5.85 -2.61
N ILE A 396 7.53 6.25 -3.89
CA ILE A 396 7.89 5.34 -5.00
C ILE A 396 9.37 4.94 -4.92
N GLN A 397 10.26 5.89 -4.62
CA GLN A 397 11.67 5.56 -4.41
C GLN A 397 11.86 4.62 -3.22
N ALA A 398 11.11 4.85 -2.14
CA ALA A 398 11.18 4.02 -0.94
C ALA A 398 10.66 2.60 -1.19
N GLU A 399 9.58 2.44 -1.97
CA GLU A 399 9.07 1.11 -2.33
C GLU A 399 10.00 0.36 -3.28
N ASP A 400 10.63 1.06 -4.24
CA ASP A 400 11.60 0.48 -5.18
C ASP A 400 12.84 -0.01 -4.43
N GLU A 401 13.38 0.80 -3.51
CA GLU A 401 14.52 0.43 -2.66
C GLU A 401 14.19 -0.76 -1.77
N HIS A 402 13.02 -0.76 -1.13
CA HIS A 402 12.56 -1.84 -0.28
C HIS A 402 12.41 -3.17 -1.05
N PHE A 403 11.97 -3.13 -2.31
CA PHE A 403 11.93 -4.32 -3.15
C PHE A 403 13.31 -4.97 -3.29
N PHE A 404 14.34 -4.17 -3.56
CA PHE A 404 15.72 -4.67 -3.64
C PHE A 404 16.23 -5.18 -2.28
N GLU A 405 15.89 -4.51 -1.19
CA GLU A 405 16.21 -4.99 0.17
C GLU A 405 15.57 -6.34 0.45
N CYS A 406 14.29 -6.53 0.11
CA CYS A 406 13.60 -7.80 0.28
C CYS A 406 14.29 -8.93 -0.51
N ILE A 407 14.74 -8.66 -1.74
CA ILE A 407 15.47 -9.63 -2.55
C ILE A 407 16.81 -10.02 -1.90
N ARG A 408 17.56 -9.05 -1.39
CA ARG A 408 18.89 -9.28 -0.79
C ARG A 408 18.80 -9.94 0.59
N GLN A 409 17.78 -9.62 1.37
CA GLN A 409 17.63 -10.07 2.75
C GLN A 409 16.66 -11.24 2.93
N GLY A 410 15.96 -11.66 1.86
CA GLY A 410 14.95 -12.71 1.93
C GLY A 410 13.74 -12.31 2.78
N LYS A 411 13.40 -11.03 2.80
CA LYS A 411 12.27 -10.49 3.59
C LYS A 411 10.98 -10.44 2.78
N LYS A 412 9.85 -10.48 3.49
CA LYS A 412 8.52 -10.25 2.93
C LYS A 412 8.30 -8.75 2.70
N PRO A 413 7.81 -8.31 1.53
CA PRO A 413 7.47 -6.90 1.30
C PRO A 413 6.32 -6.41 2.17
N LEU A 414 6.27 -5.09 2.44
CA LEU A 414 5.13 -4.45 3.12
C LEU A 414 3.83 -4.52 2.28
N ALA A 415 3.97 -4.48 0.97
CA ALA A 415 2.87 -4.66 0.02
C ALA A 415 3.08 -5.98 -0.74
N ASP A 416 2.82 -7.08 -0.07
CA ASP A 416 2.97 -8.44 -0.61
C ASP A 416 1.73 -8.91 -1.39
N LEU A 417 1.68 -10.21 -1.71
CA LEU A 417 0.56 -10.82 -2.40
C LEU A 417 -0.76 -10.68 -1.63
N ASP A 418 -0.77 -10.88 -0.31
CA ASP A 418 -2.00 -10.84 0.48
C ASP A 418 -2.60 -9.42 0.45
N VAL A 419 -1.75 -8.43 0.61
CA VAL A 419 -2.11 -7.00 0.51
C VAL A 419 -2.63 -6.67 -0.88
N GLY A 420 -1.93 -7.10 -1.94
CA GLY A 420 -2.36 -6.85 -3.32
C GLY A 420 -3.66 -7.56 -3.69
N ALA A 421 -3.90 -8.76 -3.14
CA ALA A 421 -5.14 -9.49 -3.35
C ALA A 421 -6.33 -8.83 -2.64
N ALA A 422 -6.14 -8.36 -1.41
CA ALA A 422 -7.17 -7.64 -0.66
C ALA A 422 -7.56 -6.33 -1.36
N ASP A 423 -6.57 -5.56 -1.85
CA ASP A 423 -6.81 -4.37 -2.66
C ASP A 423 -7.57 -4.68 -3.96
N SER A 424 -7.14 -5.73 -4.68
CA SER A 424 -7.78 -6.15 -5.93
C SER A 424 -9.24 -6.58 -5.71
N ARG A 425 -9.53 -7.36 -4.65
CA ARG A 425 -10.91 -7.75 -4.30
C ARG A 425 -11.79 -6.52 -4.02
N ALA A 426 -11.27 -5.55 -3.27
CA ALA A 426 -12.00 -4.32 -2.99
C ALA A 426 -12.40 -3.58 -4.29
N VAL A 427 -11.50 -3.49 -5.26
CA VAL A 427 -11.74 -2.86 -6.56
C VAL A 427 -12.73 -3.66 -7.41
N ILE A 428 -12.52 -4.97 -7.53
CA ILE A 428 -13.37 -5.88 -8.34
C ILE A 428 -14.82 -5.83 -7.83
N TYR A 429 -15.01 -5.94 -6.52
CA TYR A 429 -16.35 -5.99 -5.93
C TYR A 429 -17.05 -4.64 -5.94
N ALA A 430 -16.32 -3.52 -5.85
CA ALA A 430 -16.90 -2.19 -6.04
C ALA A 430 -17.40 -1.99 -7.47
N ASN A 431 -16.59 -2.35 -8.47
CA ASN A 431 -17.02 -2.29 -9.87
C ASN A 431 -18.25 -3.18 -10.10
N ARG A 432 -18.24 -4.42 -9.58
CA ARG A 432 -19.38 -5.35 -9.66
C ARG A 432 -20.64 -4.79 -9.02
N ALA A 433 -20.51 -4.15 -7.85
CA ALA A 433 -21.64 -3.54 -7.14
C ALA A 433 -22.27 -2.39 -7.94
N MET A 434 -21.47 -1.55 -8.56
CA MET A 434 -21.94 -0.46 -9.42
C MET A 434 -22.57 -0.99 -10.71
N ASP A 435 -21.95 -1.98 -11.36
CA ASP A 435 -22.44 -2.55 -12.63
C ASP A 435 -23.77 -3.28 -12.44
N ARG A 436 -23.92 -4.04 -11.35
CA ARG A 436 -25.14 -4.77 -11.01
C ARG A 436 -26.20 -3.92 -10.30
N LYS A 437 -25.81 -2.73 -9.82
CA LYS A 437 -26.67 -1.84 -8.99
C LYS A 437 -27.19 -2.54 -7.73
N GLU A 438 -26.35 -3.36 -7.13
CA GLU A 438 -26.68 -4.15 -5.95
C GLU A 438 -25.53 -4.10 -4.93
N ARG A 439 -25.84 -4.52 -3.69
CA ARG A 439 -24.83 -4.72 -2.67
C ARG A 439 -24.10 -6.04 -2.95
N VAL A 440 -22.78 -5.98 -3.05
CA VAL A 440 -21.92 -7.16 -3.16
C VAL A 440 -21.34 -7.47 -1.78
N THR A 441 -21.43 -8.74 -1.36
CA THR A 441 -20.82 -9.27 -0.14
C THR A 441 -19.58 -10.07 -0.47
N TRP A 442 -18.58 -10.03 0.42
CA TRP A 442 -17.42 -10.91 0.35
C TRP A 442 -17.90 -12.35 0.59
N PRO A 443 -17.42 -13.34 -0.17
CA PRO A 443 -17.66 -14.74 0.16
C PRO A 443 -17.11 -15.02 1.56
N GLU A 444 -17.81 -15.87 2.30
CA GLU A 444 -17.23 -16.43 3.53
C GLU A 444 -15.93 -17.13 3.13
N LEU A 445 -14.85 -16.87 3.84
CA LEU A 445 -13.56 -17.54 3.62
C LEU A 445 -13.81 -19.04 3.70
N HIS A 446 -13.59 -19.76 2.61
CA HIS A 446 -13.77 -21.20 2.61
C HIS A 446 -12.82 -21.83 3.63
N PRO A 447 -13.28 -22.82 4.46
CA PRO A 447 -12.40 -23.57 5.34
C PRO A 447 -11.33 -24.28 4.50
N GLY A 448 -10.08 -23.81 4.57
CA GLY A 448 -8.96 -24.32 3.77
C GLY A 448 -8.14 -23.26 3.03
N GLU A 449 -8.64 -22.03 2.87
CA GLU A 449 -7.75 -20.89 2.69
C GLU A 449 -7.01 -20.69 4.02
N PRO A 450 -5.66 -20.51 4.00
CA PRO A 450 -4.95 -20.26 5.25
C PRO A 450 -5.67 -19.12 5.94
N GLU A 451 -6.05 -19.35 7.21
CA GLU A 451 -6.50 -18.26 8.07
C GLU A 451 -5.55 -17.11 7.78
N GLN A 452 -6.10 -16.09 7.13
CA GLN A 452 -5.30 -14.91 6.88
C GLN A 452 -4.86 -14.46 8.27
N GLU A 453 -3.60 -14.66 8.60
CA GLU A 453 -2.93 -13.81 9.57
C GLU A 453 -3.08 -12.40 9.00
N LEU A 454 -4.27 -11.89 9.23
CA LEU A 454 -4.76 -10.60 8.79
C LEU A 454 -3.74 -9.58 9.26
N ILE A 455 -2.83 -9.23 8.32
CA ILE A 455 -2.12 -7.95 8.27
C ILE A 455 -1.67 -7.41 9.65
N THR A 456 -1.31 -8.27 10.58
CA THR A 456 -0.63 -7.90 11.80
C THR A 456 0.88 -7.90 11.57
N GLN A 457 1.35 -7.14 10.61
CA GLN A 457 2.72 -6.66 10.69
C GLN A 457 2.69 -5.48 11.68
N ARG A 458 2.97 -5.81 12.93
CA ARG A 458 3.35 -4.82 13.93
C ARG A 458 4.49 -4.00 13.34
N VAL A 459 4.23 -2.70 13.17
CA VAL A 459 5.24 -1.69 12.84
C VAL A 459 6.28 -1.64 13.93
#